data_0039b11f5c940ea07f16922e91c63f7d
#
_entry.id   0039b11f5c940ea07f16922e91c63f7d
#
_cell.length_a   1.000
_cell.length_b   1.000
_cell.length_c   1.000
_cell.angle_alpha   90.00
_cell.angle_beta   90.00
_cell.angle_gamma   90.00
#
_symmetry.space_group_name_H-M   'P 1'
#
loop_
_entity.id
_entity.type
_entity.pdbx_description
1 polymer ?
#
loop_
_entity_poly.entity_id
_entity_poly.type
_entity_poly.pdbx_seq_one_letter_code
_entity_poly.pdbx_strand_id
1 'polypeptide(L)'
;MSVDVTKLPSGLTVITDTMPHLETAALGVWTGVGGRDEKPNEHGISHLLEHMAFKGTTRRTSREIVEEIEAVGGDLNAGTSTETTAYYARVMKADVPLALDVLSDILANPAFVPDELEREKNVIVQEIGAAQDTPDDVVFEHLNELCYPDQPMGRSLLGTAKTLKGFNRDTLRGYLATHYRGPDMVVAAAGAVDHKRVVEEVAQRFASFEGAPAPKPQAAMFGKGGSRVVHRELEQAHLTLALEGVPQTDLSLFSLQVFTNTLGGGMSSRLFQEVREKRGLCYSIYTFHAPYTDTGFFGLYTGTDPGDAPEMMEVIVDVINDAVETLTEAEVARAKAQMKAGLLMALESCSSRAEQLARHMLAYGRPQTVEELVTRIDAVSVESTRNAARGLLSRSRPAVVALGSGRGLDTAVAFAEGLTRSKAKSLLH
;
A
#
# COMPACT_ATOMS: atom_id res chain seq x y z
N MET A 1 -19.21 -17.96 7.63
CA MET A 1 -18.70 -17.21 6.49
C MET A 1 -18.35 -18.21 5.42
N SER A 2 -18.94 -18.11 4.23
CA SER A 2 -18.58 -18.98 3.11
C SER A 2 -17.88 -18.14 2.05
N VAL A 3 -16.61 -18.40 1.84
CA VAL A 3 -15.85 -17.77 0.77
C VAL A 3 -15.94 -18.66 -0.45
N ASP A 4 -16.51 -18.15 -1.53
CA ASP A 4 -16.66 -18.84 -2.80
C ASP A 4 -15.80 -18.16 -3.86
N VAL A 5 -15.16 -18.97 -4.73
CA VAL A 5 -14.27 -18.50 -5.78
C VAL A 5 -14.67 -19.14 -7.10
N THR A 6 -14.85 -18.32 -8.13
CA THR A 6 -15.07 -18.78 -9.50
C THR A 6 -14.09 -18.08 -10.45
N LYS A 7 -13.37 -18.85 -11.25
CA LYS A 7 -12.55 -18.33 -12.33
C LYS A 7 -13.32 -18.42 -13.65
N LEU A 8 -13.53 -17.27 -14.28
CA LEU A 8 -14.23 -17.18 -15.57
C LEU A 8 -13.35 -17.63 -16.74
N PRO A 9 -13.95 -18.00 -17.90
CA PRO A 9 -13.19 -18.32 -19.10
C PRO A 9 -12.25 -17.21 -19.59
N SER A 10 -12.60 -15.94 -19.32
CA SER A 10 -11.74 -14.77 -19.59
C SER A 10 -10.48 -14.73 -18.72
N GLY A 11 -10.36 -15.60 -17.72
CA GLY A 11 -9.30 -15.58 -16.71
C GLY A 11 -9.60 -14.71 -15.49
N LEU A 12 -10.62 -13.84 -15.54
CA LEU A 12 -11.04 -13.00 -14.42
C LEU A 12 -11.54 -13.87 -13.26
N THR A 13 -11.13 -13.52 -12.05
CA THR A 13 -11.54 -14.23 -10.83
C THR A 13 -12.63 -13.48 -10.11
N VAL A 14 -13.70 -14.17 -9.75
CA VAL A 14 -14.77 -13.67 -8.89
C VAL A 14 -14.64 -14.34 -7.53
N ILE A 15 -14.56 -13.55 -6.46
CA ILE A 15 -14.50 -14.04 -5.08
C ILE A 15 -15.54 -13.32 -4.22
N THR A 16 -16.27 -14.08 -3.42
CA THR A 16 -17.29 -13.50 -2.52
C THR A 16 -17.18 -14.07 -1.12
N ASP A 17 -17.54 -13.27 -0.12
CA ASP A 17 -17.81 -13.72 1.25
C ASP A 17 -19.24 -13.33 1.63
N THR A 18 -20.13 -14.32 1.67
CA THR A 18 -21.55 -14.10 1.98
C THR A 18 -21.76 -13.90 3.46
N MET A 19 -22.30 -12.73 3.83
CA MET A 19 -22.64 -12.33 5.20
C MET A 19 -24.17 -12.12 5.31
N PRO A 20 -24.97 -13.17 5.51
CA PRO A 20 -26.44 -13.12 5.33
C PRO A 20 -27.16 -12.30 6.41
N HIS A 21 -26.47 -11.94 7.48
CA HIS A 21 -27.00 -11.10 8.57
C HIS A 21 -26.93 -9.60 8.27
N LEU A 22 -26.29 -9.22 7.14
CA LEU A 22 -26.16 -7.83 6.72
C LEU A 22 -27.21 -7.48 5.64
N GLU A 23 -27.49 -6.18 5.51
CA GLU A 23 -28.34 -5.61 4.45
C GLU A 23 -27.51 -4.84 3.41
N THR A 24 -26.21 -4.71 3.62
CA THR A 24 -25.28 -3.99 2.76
C THR A 24 -24.25 -4.92 2.13
N ALA A 25 -23.69 -4.50 1.03
CA ALA A 25 -22.57 -5.15 0.36
C ALA A 25 -21.49 -4.14 -0.01
N ALA A 26 -20.24 -4.56 0.08
CA ALA A 26 -19.11 -3.89 -0.54
C ALA A 26 -18.58 -4.77 -1.67
N LEU A 27 -18.30 -4.18 -2.81
CA LEU A 27 -17.79 -4.91 -3.98
C LEU A 27 -16.90 -4.00 -4.82
N GLY A 28 -16.02 -4.61 -5.60
CA GLY A 28 -15.12 -3.85 -6.45
C GLY A 28 -14.34 -4.74 -7.42
N VAL A 29 -13.56 -4.06 -8.22
CA VAL A 29 -12.62 -4.63 -9.20
C VAL A 29 -11.23 -4.21 -8.79
N TRP A 30 -10.37 -5.18 -8.50
CA TRP A 30 -8.96 -4.98 -8.23
C TRP A 30 -8.16 -5.51 -9.42
N THR A 31 -7.29 -4.70 -9.94
CA THR A 31 -6.34 -5.12 -10.98
C THR A 31 -4.93 -5.15 -10.40
N GLY A 32 -4.15 -6.19 -10.74
CA GLY A 32 -2.75 -6.35 -10.34
C GLY A 32 -1.82 -5.46 -11.18
N VAL A 33 -2.19 -4.18 -11.32
CA VAL A 33 -1.48 -3.16 -12.10
C VAL A 33 -1.51 -1.84 -11.34
N GLY A 34 -0.37 -1.16 -11.26
CA GLY A 34 -0.22 0.12 -10.57
C GLY A 34 1.00 0.89 -11.08
N GLY A 35 1.49 1.84 -10.26
CA GLY A 35 2.64 2.68 -10.64
C GLY A 35 3.89 1.90 -11.02
N ARG A 36 4.05 0.68 -10.49
CA ARG A 36 5.15 -0.23 -10.81
C ARG A 36 5.18 -0.68 -12.27
N ASP A 37 4.03 -0.79 -12.91
CA ASP A 37 3.88 -1.30 -14.27
C ASP A 37 4.14 -0.24 -15.33
N GLU A 38 4.27 1.01 -14.93
CA GLU A 38 4.45 2.17 -15.82
C GLU A 38 5.86 2.25 -16.39
N LYS A 39 5.96 2.42 -17.69
CA LYS A 39 7.21 2.79 -18.34
C LYS A 39 7.59 4.25 -17.98
N PRO A 40 8.85 4.68 -18.21
CA PRO A 40 9.25 6.04 -17.89
C PRO A 40 8.40 7.14 -18.55
N ASN A 41 7.87 6.90 -19.75
CA ASN A 41 6.97 7.82 -20.46
C ASN A 41 5.49 7.64 -20.09
N GLU A 42 5.16 6.64 -19.27
CA GLU A 42 3.81 6.36 -18.76
C GLU A 42 3.66 6.76 -17.29
N HIS A 43 4.70 7.35 -16.68
CA HIS A 43 4.74 7.70 -15.26
C HIS A 43 3.57 8.61 -14.85
N GLY A 44 2.71 8.10 -13.97
CA GLY A 44 1.47 8.74 -13.48
C GLY A 44 0.21 8.40 -14.29
N ILE A 45 0.29 7.47 -15.26
CA ILE A 45 -0.87 7.12 -16.09
C ILE A 45 -1.91 6.31 -15.31
N SER A 46 -1.49 5.46 -14.35
CA SER A 46 -2.41 4.68 -13.52
C SER A 46 -3.29 5.59 -12.67
N HIS A 47 -2.69 6.62 -12.06
CA HIS A 47 -3.41 7.61 -11.27
C HIS A 47 -4.33 8.48 -12.15
N LEU A 48 -3.87 8.91 -13.32
CA LEU A 48 -4.72 9.62 -14.26
C LEU A 48 -5.90 8.77 -14.74
N LEU A 49 -5.72 7.46 -14.95
CA LEU A 49 -6.80 6.55 -15.30
C LEU A 49 -7.83 6.40 -14.18
N GLU A 50 -7.40 6.39 -12.93
CA GLU A 50 -8.29 6.43 -11.77
C GLU A 50 -9.22 7.64 -11.83
N HIS A 51 -8.69 8.85 -12.02
CA HIS A 51 -9.47 10.08 -12.19
C HIS A 51 -10.42 9.98 -13.39
N MET A 52 -9.90 9.54 -14.52
CA MET A 52 -10.66 9.49 -15.78
C MET A 52 -11.76 8.44 -15.80
N ALA A 53 -11.74 7.44 -14.91
CA ALA A 53 -12.81 6.45 -14.78
C ALA A 53 -14.16 7.10 -14.44
N PHE A 54 -14.14 8.19 -13.68
CA PHE A 54 -15.35 8.91 -13.24
C PHE A 54 -15.75 10.08 -14.17
N LYS A 55 -15.02 10.29 -15.27
CA LYS A 55 -15.24 11.44 -16.18
C LYS A 55 -16.09 11.13 -17.42
N GLY A 56 -16.91 10.10 -17.29
CA GLY A 56 -17.90 9.69 -18.28
C GLY A 56 -17.50 8.47 -19.09
N THR A 57 -18.53 7.77 -19.50
CA THR A 57 -18.47 6.58 -20.37
C THR A 57 -19.21 6.85 -21.66
N THR A 58 -19.30 5.86 -22.55
CA THR A 58 -20.16 5.93 -23.72
C THR A 58 -21.65 5.87 -23.39
N ARG A 59 -22.01 5.49 -22.14
CA ARG A 59 -23.40 5.30 -21.67
C ARG A 59 -23.81 6.33 -20.63
N ARG A 60 -22.85 6.89 -19.87
CA ARG A 60 -23.08 7.77 -18.72
C ARG A 60 -22.21 9.01 -18.77
N THR A 61 -22.77 10.14 -18.44
CA THR A 61 -21.99 11.33 -18.10
C THR A 61 -21.27 11.16 -16.75
N SER A 62 -20.29 11.99 -16.45
CA SER A 62 -19.61 12.01 -15.15
C SER A 62 -20.61 12.17 -13.99
N ARG A 63 -21.63 13.00 -14.20
CA ARG A 63 -22.67 13.25 -13.20
C ARG A 63 -23.57 12.02 -12.96
N GLU A 64 -24.00 11.36 -14.02
CA GLU A 64 -24.83 10.16 -13.93
C GLU A 64 -24.11 9.01 -13.24
N ILE A 65 -22.80 8.85 -13.44
CA ILE A 65 -21.99 7.83 -12.73
C ILE A 65 -22.14 7.98 -11.22
N VAL A 66 -22.07 9.20 -10.70
CA VAL A 66 -22.14 9.47 -9.27
C VAL A 66 -23.61 9.43 -8.78
N GLU A 67 -24.52 10.13 -9.49
CA GLU A 67 -25.92 10.23 -9.10
C GLU A 67 -26.64 8.87 -9.04
N GLU A 68 -26.36 7.93 -9.95
CA GLU A 68 -26.97 6.59 -9.93
C GLU A 68 -26.63 5.82 -8.65
N ILE A 69 -25.41 5.92 -8.16
CA ILE A 69 -24.97 5.24 -6.93
C ILE A 69 -25.45 5.99 -5.68
N GLU A 70 -25.36 7.33 -5.66
CA GLU A 70 -25.84 8.13 -4.55
C GLU A 70 -27.36 8.07 -4.38
N ALA A 71 -28.12 7.95 -5.46
CA ALA A 71 -29.59 7.83 -5.43
C ALA A 71 -30.09 6.60 -4.67
N VAL A 72 -29.28 5.54 -4.59
CA VAL A 72 -29.58 4.34 -3.79
C VAL A 72 -28.85 4.34 -2.44
N GLY A 73 -28.26 5.47 -2.04
CA GLY A 73 -27.53 5.62 -0.77
C GLY A 73 -26.18 4.91 -0.75
N GLY A 74 -25.63 4.59 -1.92
CA GLY A 74 -24.32 3.99 -2.09
C GLY A 74 -23.20 5.01 -2.12
N ASP A 75 -21.96 4.52 -2.10
CA ASP A 75 -20.76 5.28 -2.43
C ASP A 75 -19.90 4.52 -3.43
N LEU A 76 -19.14 5.26 -4.23
CA LEU A 76 -18.27 4.77 -5.28
C LEU A 76 -16.92 5.49 -5.18
N ASN A 77 -15.82 4.73 -5.21
CA ASN A 77 -14.49 5.29 -5.11
C ASN A 77 -13.47 4.42 -5.86
N ALA A 78 -12.23 4.92 -5.96
CA ALA A 78 -11.10 4.17 -6.50
C ALA A 78 -9.82 4.53 -5.75
N GLY A 79 -8.76 3.77 -5.98
CA GLY A 79 -7.45 4.05 -5.42
C GLY A 79 -6.36 3.30 -6.17
N THR A 80 -5.31 4.04 -6.52
CA THR A 80 -4.11 3.53 -7.17
C THR A 80 -2.99 3.36 -6.15
N SER A 81 -2.31 2.22 -6.21
CA SER A 81 -1.12 1.95 -5.43
C SER A 81 0.06 1.57 -6.34
N THR A 82 1.16 1.21 -5.73
CA THR A 82 2.35 0.78 -6.48
C THR A 82 2.11 -0.48 -7.33
N GLU A 83 1.34 -1.47 -6.83
CA GLU A 83 1.13 -2.76 -7.50
C GLU A 83 -0.33 -3.04 -7.88
N THR A 84 -1.27 -2.24 -7.41
CA THR A 84 -2.70 -2.48 -7.67
C THR A 84 -3.47 -1.18 -7.87
N THR A 85 -4.50 -1.25 -8.72
CA THR A 85 -5.53 -0.23 -8.83
C THR A 85 -6.88 -0.87 -8.51
N ALA A 86 -7.70 -0.22 -7.71
CA ALA A 86 -9.00 -0.72 -7.26
C ALA A 86 -10.10 0.29 -7.57
N TYR A 87 -11.26 -0.21 -7.98
CA TYR A 87 -12.51 0.53 -8.17
C TYR A 87 -13.60 -0.19 -7.39
N TYR A 88 -14.23 0.47 -6.44
CA TYR A 88 -15.12 -0.20 -5.49
C TYR A 88 -16.32 0.65 -5.10
N ALA A 89 -17.37 -0.04 -4.69
CA ALA A 89 -18.60 0.57 -4.24
C ALA A 89 -19.15 -0.11 -2.96
N ARG A 90 -19.92 0.64 -2.21
CA ARG A 90 -20.77 0.13 -1.13
C ARG A 90 -22.21 0.47 -1.44
N VAL A 91 -23.08 -0.52 -1.34
CA VAL A 91 -24.51 -0.37 -1.67
C VAL A 91 -25.38 -1.26 -0.78
N MET A 92 -26.68 -1.06 -0.84
CA MET A 92 -27.63 -2.03 -0.28
C MET A 92 -27.63 -3.31 -1.13
N LYS A 93 -28.02 -4.43 -0.54
CA LYS A 93 -28.04 -5.74 -1.22
C LYS A 93 -28.83 -5.77 -2.53
N ALA A 94 -29.90 -4.97 -2.60
CA ALA A 94 -30.73 -4.88 -3.80
C ALA A 94 -30.01 -4.20 -4.97
N ASP A 95 -29.01 -3.36 -4.69
CA ASP A 95 -28.34 -2.48 -5.64
C ASP A 95 -26.98 -3.02 -6.09
N VAL A 96 -26.61 -4.24 -5.68
CA VAL A 96 -25.39 -4.92 -6.14
C VAL A 96 -25.32 -5.01 -7.68
N PRO A 97 -26.40 -5.32 -8.42
CA PRO A 97 -26.37 -5.32 -9.88
C PRO A 97 -26.08 -3.94 -10.49
N LEU A 98 -26.60 -2.85 -9.87
CA LEU A 98 -26.31 -1.48 -10.29
C LEU A 98 -24.83 -1.14 -10.10
N ALA A 99 -24.27 -1.45 -8.93
CA ALA A 99 -22.86 -1.22 -8.66
C ALA A 99 -21.96 -1.98 -9.62
N LEU A 100 -22.26 -3.25 -9.95
CA LEU A 100 -21.54 -4.01 -10.97
C LEU A 100 -21.67 -3.41 -12.36
N ASP A 101 -22.86 -2.87 -12.72
CA ASP A 101 -23.06 -2.20 -14.00
C ASP A 101 -22.21 -0.92 -14.12
N VAL A 102 -22.21 -0.09 -13.09
CA VAL A 102 -21.42 1.15 -13.07
C VAL A 102 -19.91 0.82 -13.10
N LEU A 103 -19.42 -0.10 -12.24
CA LEU A 103 -18.03 -0.50 -12.18
C LEU A 103 -17.54 -1.07 -13.52
N SER A 104 -18.36 -1.91 -14.16
CA SER A 104 -18.00 -2.47 -15.47
C SER A 104 -17.97 -1.39 -16.54
N ASP A 105 -18.90 -0.45 -16.53
CA ASP A 105 -19.05 0.59 -17.54
C ASP A 105 -17.87 1.58 -17.49
N ILE A 106 -17.50 2.03 -16.31
CA ILE A 106 -16.35 2.96 -16.14
C ILE A 106 -15.02 2.35 -16.59
N LEU A 107 -14.89 1.01 -16.50
CA LEU A 107 -13.68 0.29 -16.90
C LEU A 107 -13.69 -0.14 -18.37
N ALA A 108 -14.84 -0.63 -18.88
CA ALA A 108 -14.93 -1.15 -20.24
C ALA A 108 -15.19 -0.08 -21.30
N ASN A 109 -15.89 0.99 -20.93
CA ASN A 109 -16.42 1.97 -21.89
C ASN A 109 -16.01 3.43 -21.60
N PRO A 110 -14.81 3.73 -21.04
CA PRO A 110 -14.47 5.10 -20.70
C PRO A 110 -14.45 5.98 -21.95
N ALA A 111 -15.09 7.13 -21.89
CA ALA A 111 -15.21 8.06 -23.01
C ALA A 111 -13.88 8.79 -23.31
N PHE A 112 -13.09 9.07 -22.26
CA PHE A 112 -11.88 9.87 -22.33
C PHE A 112 -12.07 11.17 -23.15
N VAL A 113 -13.08 11.95 -22.74
CA VAL A 113 -13.40 13.23 -23.40
C VAL A 113 -12.19 14.16 -23.29
N PRO A 114 -11.72 14.76 -24.40
CA PRO A 114 -10.48 15.55 -24.40
C PRO A 114 -10.50 16.71 -23.37
N ASP A 115 -11.60 17.42 -23.25
CA ASP A 115 -11.71 18.55 -22.33
C ASP A 115 -11.68 18.09 -20.85
N GLU A 116 -12.27 16.94 -20.55
CA GLU A 116 -12.18 16.33 -19.22
C GLU A 116 -10.72 15.89 -18.93
N LEU A 117 -10.07 15.26 -19.90
CA LEU A 117 -8.69 14.85 -19.78
C LEU A 117 -7.75 16.03 -19.46
N GLU A 118 -7.90 17.15 -20.15
CA GLU A 118 -7.10 18.34 -19.86
C GLU A 118 -7.42 18.96 -18.49
N ARG A 119 -8.70 18.90 -18.05
CA ARG A 119 -9.07 19.34 -16.70
C ARG A 119 -8.42 18.46 -15.63
N GLU A 120 -8.49 17.13 -15.76
CA GLU A 120 -7.94 16.21 -14.77
C GLU A 120 -6.40 16.27 -14.71
N LYS A 121 -5.73 16.44 -15.82
CA LYS A 121 -4.28 16.71 -15.81
C LYS A 121 -3.93 17.94 -14.95
N ASN A 122 -4.73 19.01 -15.05
CA ASN A 122 -4.52 20.20 -14.24
C ASN A 122 -4.83 19.94 -12.75
N VAL A 123 -5.84 19.12 -12.43
CA VAL A 123 -6.13 18.70 -11.06
C VAL A 123 -4.93 17.94 -10.48
N ILE A 124 -4.40 16.95 -11.21
CA ILE A 124 -3.24 16.18 -10.74
C ILE A 124 -1.99 17.06 -10.60
N VAL A 125 -1.79 18.05 -11.47
CA VAL A 125 -0.69 19.02 -11.29
C VAL A 125 -0.85 19.81 -9.98
N GLN A 126 -2.09 20.15 -9.58
CA GLN A 126 -2.35 20.78 -8.29
C GLN A 126 -2.10 19.81 -7.12
N GLU A 127 -2.46 18.53 -7.27
CA GLU A 127 -2.16 17.48 -6.26
C GLU A 127 -0.66 17.28 -6.10
N ILE A 128 0.12 17.28 -7.18
CA ILE A 128 1.59 17.26 -7.12
C ILE A 128 2.11 18.45 -6.29
N GLY A 129 1.54 19.65 -6.53
CA GLY A 129 1.88 20.84 -5.75
C GLY A 129 1.54 20.66 -4.26
N ALA A 130 0.34 20.18 -3.94
CA ALA A 130 -0.11 19.94 -2.59
C ALA A 130 0.76 18.90 -1.86
N ALA A 131 1.10 17.80 -2.54
CA ALA A 131 2.02 16.78 -2.00
C ALA A 131 3.41 17.38 -1.71
N GLN A 132 3.93 18.24 -2.58
CA GLN A 132 5.20 18.93 -2.33
C GLN A 132 5.15 19.92 -1.18
N ASP A 133 3.98 20.46 -0.86
CA ASP A 133 3.77 21.35 0.29
C ASP A 133 3.52 20.58 1.60
N THR A 134 3.37 19.26 1.54
CA THR A 134 3.15 18.36 2.68
C THR A 134 4.45 17.65 3.05
N PRO A 135 5.16 18.05 4.13
CA PRO A 135 6.50 17.53 4.44
C PRO A 135 6.55 16.01 4.67
N ASP A 136 5.53 15.44 5.29
CA ASP A 136 5.43 13.99 5.51
C ASP A 136 5.21 13.21 4.20
N ASP A 137 4.51 13.73 3.20
CA ASP A 137 4.44 13.11 1.88
C ASP A 137 5.79 13.16 1.17
N VAL A 138 6.43 14.34 1.18
CA VAL A 138 7.74 14.56 0.53
C VAL A 138 8.81 13.62 1.09
N VAL A 139 8.86 13.45 2.41
CA VAL A 139 9.89 12.60 3.04
C VAL A 139 9.73 11.14 2.64
N PHE A 140 8.48 10.66 2.44
CA PHE A 140 8.21 9.30 1.95
C PHE A 140 8.49 9.14 0.46
N GLU A 141 8.22 10.13 -0.37
CA GLU A 141 8.61 10.09 -1.78
C GLU A 141 10.14 9.93 -1.92
N HIS A 142 10.91 10.74 -1.19
CA HIS A 142 12.37 10.63 -1.18
C HIS A 142 12.86 9.29 -0.61
N LEU A 143 12.18 8.75 0.40
CA LEU A 143 12.49 7.44 0.94
C LEU A 143 12.30 6.33 -0.12
N ASN A 144 11.18 6.35 -0.83
CA ASN A 144 10.89 5.39 -1.90
C ASN A 144 11.92 5.47 -3.03
N GLU A 145 12.35 6.68 -3.43
CA GLU A 145 13.42 6.85 -4.41
C GLU A 145 14.76 6.28 -3.95
N LEU A 146 15.09 6.36 -2.65
CA LEU A 146 16.30 5.74 -2.10
C LEU A 146 16.17 4.23 -1.96
N CYS A 147 14.98 3.75 -1.60
CA CYS A 147 14.71 2.31 -1.51
C CYS A 147 14.76 1.62 -2.88
N TYR A 148 14.28 2.29 -3.93
CA TYR A 148 14.17 1.72 -5.29
C TYR A 148 14.68 2.70 -6.34
N PRO A 149 16.00 3.02 -6.34
CA PRO A 149 16.57 4.01 -7.26
C PRO A 149 16.45 3.56 -8.71
N ASP A 150 16.10 4.50 -9.58
CA ASP A 150 15.93 4.29 -11.03
C ASP A 150 14.91 3.21 -11.44
N GLN A 151 14.02 2.83 -10.51
CA GLN A 151 12.99 1.82 -10.72
C GLN A 151 11.58 2.42 -10.62
N PRO A 152 10.56 1.83 -11.27
CA PRO A 152 9.17 2.30 -11.13
C PRO A 152 8.69 2.32 -9.68
N MET A 153 9.12 1.36 -8.86
CA MET A 153 8.78 1.27 -7.44
C MET A 153 9.18 2.51 -6.62
N GLY A 154 10.22 3.23 -7.04
CA GLY A 154 10.68 4.44 -6.35
C GLY A 154 10.04 5.74 -6.85
N ARG A 155 9.15 5.69 -7.84
CA ARG A 155 8.52 6.88 -8.39
C ARG A 155 7.27 7.29 -7.61
N SER A 156 6.97 8.59 -7.60
CA SER A 156 5.68 9.09 -7.14
C SER A 156 4.53 8.52 -7.99
N LEU A 157 3.43 8.14 -7.38
CA LEU A 157 2.24 7.67 -8.11
C LEU A 157 1.58 8.78 -8.93
N LEU A 158 1.76 10.04 -8.52
CA LEU A 158 1.17 11.21 -9.19
C LEU A 158 1.78 11.48 -10.57
N GLY A 159 2.94 10.89 -10.89
CA GLY A 159 3.67 11.23 -12.10
C GLY A 159 4.40 12.57 -12.00
N THR A 160 4.56 13.22 -13.13
CA THR A 160 5.16 14.56 -13.25
C THR A 160 4.34 15.45 -14.19
N ALA A 161 4.39 16.77 -14.02
CA ALA A 161 3.75 17.70 -14.95
C ALA A 161 4.20 17.45 -16.41
N LYS A 162 5.44 16.98 -16.62
CA LYS A 162 5.97 16.65 -17.95
C LYS A 162 5.31 15.41 -18.54
N THR A 163 5.19 14.33 -17.77
CA THR A 163 4.57 13.09 -18.25
C THR A 163 3.08 13.27 -18.48
N LEU A 164 2.37 13.92 -17.53
CA LEU A 164 0.94 14.22 -17.65
C LEU A 164 0.62 15.02 -18.93
N LYS A 165 1.43 16.02 -19.27
CA LYS A 165 1.25 16.80 -20.49
C LYS A 165 1.34 15.95 -21.76
N GLY A 166 2.10 14.85 -21.72
CA GLY A 166 2.28 13.94 -22.86
C GLY A 166 1.11 12.97 -23.08
N PHE A 167 0.24 12.77 -22.10
CA PHE A 167 -0.86 11.81 -22.20
C PHE A 167 -2.00 12.35 -23.08
N ASN A 168 -2.57 11.44 -23.85
CA ASN A 168 -3.74 11.69 -24.65
C ASN A 168 -4.69 10.48 -24.59
N ARG A 169 -5.83 10.57 -25.24
CA ARG A 169 -6.85 9.52 -25.27
C ARG A 169 -6.29 8.17 -25.72
N ASP A 170 -5.44 8.16 -26.73
CA ASP A 170 -4.90 6.92 -27.29
C ASP A 170 -3.88 6.28 -26.33
N THR A 171 -3.12 7.10 -25.60
CA THR A 171 -2.19 6.63 -24.56
C THR A 171 -2.96 5.91 -23.45
N LEU A 172 -4.07 6.50 -22.96
CA LEU A 172 -4.89 5.90 -21.91
C LEU A 172 -5.54 4.60 -22.39
N ARG A 173 -6.11 4.60 -23.60
CA ARG A 173 -6.68 3.39 -24.22
C ARG A 173 -5.66 2.29 -24.40
N GLY A 174 -4.46 2.65 -24.88
CA GLY A 174 -3.36 1.70 -25.05
C GLY A 174 -2.94 1.07 -23.73
N TYR A 175 -2.85 1.87 -22.66
CA TYR A 175 -2.51 1.38 -21.32
C TYR A 175 -3.58 0.43 -20.79
N LEU A 176 -4.87 0.82 -20.82
CA LEU A 176 -5.98 -0.05 -20.44
C LEU A 176 -5.97 -1.37 -21.23
N ALA A 177 -5.84 -1.29 -22.55
CA ALA A 177 -5.82 -2.46 -23.42
C ALA A 177 -4.61 -3.39 -23.14
N THR A 178 -3.51 -2.88 -22.62
CA THR A 178 -2.32 -3.65 -22.30
C THR A 178 -2.41 -4.31 -20.93
N HIS A 179 -2.91 -3.58 -19.93
CA HIS A 179 -2.74 -3.93 -18.52
C HIS A 179 -4.02 -4.45 -17.86
N TYR A 180 -5.22 -4.01 -18.28
CA TYR A 180 -6.48 -4.46 -17.67
C TYR A 180 -6.95 -5.73 -18.37
N ARG A 181 -6.44 -6.88 -17.91
CA ARG A 181 -6.70 -8.20 -18.48
C ARG A 181 -7.37 -9.10 -17.47
N GLY A 182 -8.33 -9.90 -17.90
CA GLY A 182 -9.07 -10.81 -17.01
C GLY A 182 -8.19 -11.63 -16.06
N PRO A 183 -7.09 -12.25 -16.52
CA PRO A 183 -6.19 -13.00 -15.63
C PRO A 183 -5.54 -12.19 -14.50
N ASP A 184 -5.42 -10.88 -14.65
CA ASP A 184 -4.82 -9.97 -13.69
C ASP A 184 -5.88 -9.17 -12.90
N MET A 185 -7.17 -9.51 -13.07
CA MET A 185 -8.30 -8.83 -12.43
C MET A 185 -9.06 -9.75 -11.49
N VAL A 186 -9.47 -9.19 -10.36
CA VAL A 186 -10.31 -9.84 -9.36
C VAL A 186 -11.53 -8.98 -9.09
N VAL A 187 -12.72 -9.54 -9.25
CA VAL A 187 -13.95 -8.95 -8.70
C VAL A 187 -14.19 -9.58 -7.35
N ALA A 188 -14.13 -8.77 -6.30
CA ALA A 188 -14.39 -9.22 -4.94
C ALA A 188 -15.64 -8.56 -4.39
N ALA A 189 -16.45 -9.33 -3.65
CA ALA A 189 -17.63 -8.82 -2.97
C ALA A 189 -17.79 -9.46 -1.58
N ALA A 190 -18.18 -8.67 -0.60
CA ALA A 190 -18.46 -9.15 0.75
C ALA A 190 -19.73 -8.48 1.31
N GLY A 191 -20.46 -9.20 2.14
CA GLY A 191 -21.70 -8.72 2.73
C GLY A 191 -22.93 -9.52 2.28
N ALA A 192 -24.04 -8.85 2.10
CA ALA A 192 -25.31 -9.47 1.67
C ALA A 192 -25.28 -9.76 0.15
N VAL A 193 -24.45 -10.68 -0.29
CA VAL A 193 -24.26 -11.06 -1.69
C VAL A 193 -24.59 -12.52 -1.94
N ASP A 194 -25.03 -12.83 -3.16
CA ASP A 194 -25.20 -14.19 -3.67
C ASP A 194 -24.12 -14.46 -4.71
N HIS A 195 -23.26 -15.46 -4.46
CA HIS A 195 -22.11 -15.75 -5.32
C HIS A 195 -22.50 -16.02 -6.77
N LYS A 196 -23.54 -16.83 -6.99
CA LYS A 196 -23.97 -17.21 -8.34
C LYS A 196 -24.43 -16.01 -9.15
N ARG A 197 -25.23 -15.13 -8.52
CA ARG A 197 -25.70 -13.89 -9.16
C ARG A 197 -24.53 -12.95 -9.47
N VAL A 198 -23.60 -12.79 -8.56
CA VAL A 198 -22.39 -11.97 -8.80
C VAL A 198 -21.61 -12.55 -9.97
N VAL A 199 -21.40 -13.88 -10.04
CA VAL A 199 -20.69 -14.55 -11.13
C VAL A 199 -21.41 -14.33 -12.47
N GLU A 200 -22.73 -14.48 -12.52
CA GLU A 200 -23.54 -14.28 -13.74
C GLU A 200 -23.44 -12.82 -14.25
N GLU A 201 -23.61 -11.84 -13.37
CA GLU A 201 -23.47 -10.42 -13.69
C GLU A 201 -22.05 -10.07 -14.18
N VAL A 202 -21.03 -10.56 -13.49
CA VAL A 202 -19.63 -10.31 -13.86
C VAL A 202 -19.30 -10.97 -15.19
N ALA A 203 -19.72 -12.22 -15.42
CA ALA A 203 -19.47 -12.92 -16.67
C ALA A 203 -20.05 -12.17 -17.89
N GLN A 204 -21.22 -11.55 -17.72
CA GLN A 204 -21.87 -10.78 -18.77
C GLN A 204 -21.19 -9.40 -18.96
N ARG A 205 -20.95 -8.67 -17.89
CA ARG A 205 -20.52 -7.27 -17.93
C ARG A 205 -19.03 -7.09 -18.21
N PHE A 206 -18.20 -8.05 -17.79
CA PHE A 206 -16.74 -8.00 -17.93
C PHE A 206 -16.21 -8.91 -19.06
N ALA A 207 -17.04 -9.33 -19.99
CA ALA A 207 -16.65 -10.19 -21.10
C ALA A 207 -15.56 -9.59 -22.00
N SER A 208 -15.46 -8.25 -22.06
CA SER A 208 -14.46 -7.54 -22.89
C SER A 208 -13.02 -7.63 -22.34
N PHE A 209 -12.82 -8.05 -21.10
CA PHE A 209 -11.50 -8.14 -20.45
C PHE A 209 -10.80 -9.48 -20.68
N GLU A 210 -11.15 -10.22 -21.70
CA GLU A 210 -10.48 -11.46 -22.09
C GLU A 210 -9.08 -11.20 -22.66
N GLY A 211 -8.20 -12.21 -22.61
CA GLY A 211 -6.87 -12.17 -23.22
C GLY A 211 -5.80 -12.81 -22.36
N ALA A 212 -4.56 -12.74 -22.84
CA ALA A 212 -3.40 -13.19 -22.08
C ALA A 212 -3.12 -12.21 -20.90
N PRO A 213 -2.48 -12.69 -19.83
CA PRO A 213 -2.04 -11.81 -18.74
C PRO A 213 -1.21 -10.63 -19.25
N ALA A 214 -1.28 -9.51 -18.55
CA ALA A 214 -0.45 -8.34 -18.83
C ALA A 214 1.05 -8.66 -18.70
N PRO A 215 1.92 -7.95 -19.42
CA PRO A 215 3.36 -8.06 -19.22
C PRO A 215 3.71 -7.71 -17.77
N LYS A 216 4.51 -8.56 -17.12
CA LYS A 216 4.94 -8.29 -15.75
C LYS A 216 6.15 -7.35 -15.75
N PRO A 217 6.23 -6.42 -14.77
CA PRO A 217 7.39 -5.58 -14.60
C PRO A 217 8.62 -6.41 -14.20
N GLN A 218 9.80 -5.84 -14.33
CA GLN A 218 11.02 -6.45 -13.81
C GLN A 218 10.93 -6.58 -12.27
N ALA A 219 11.58 -7.62 -11.74
CA ALA A 219 11.68 -7.78 -10.30
C ALA A 219 12.34 -6.56 -9.66
N ALA A 220 11.73 -6.05 -8.60
CA ALA A 220 12.25 -4.90 -7.89
C ALA A 220 13.48 -5.30 -7.05
N MET A 221 14.45 -4.42 -6.97
CA MET A 221 15.65 -4.61 -6.17
C MET A 221 15.80 -3.43 -5.20
N PHE A 222 15.87 -3.75 -3.91
CA PHE A 222 16.15 -2.73 -2.92
C PHE A 222 17.52 -2.10 -3.18
N GLY A 223 17.64 -0.78 -3.03
CA GLY A 223 18.84 -0.02 -3.27
C GLY A 223 19.97 -0.36 -2.27
N LYS A 224 21.14 0.22 -2.49
CA LYS A 224 22.30 0.02 -1.63
C LYS A 224 22.21 0.75 -0.27
N GLY A 225 21.07 1.35 0.05
CA GLY A 225 20.92 2.32 1.11
C GLY A 225 21.57 3.66 0.73
N GLY A 226 21.67 4.53 1.71
CA GLY A 226 22.19 5.88 1.54
C GLY A 226 21.32 6.91 2.24
N SER A 227 21.67 8.17 2.08
CA SER A 227 20.97 9.22 2.78
C SER A 227 20.67 10.42 1.89
N ARG A 228 19.61 11.15 2.26
CA ARG A 228 19.23 12.43 1.66
C ARG A 228 18.81 13.39 2.77
N VAL A 229 19.45 14.54 2.81
CA VAL A 229 19.04 15.66 3.65
C VAL A 229 18.44 16.74 2.75
N VAL A 230 17.21 17.15 3.05
CA VAL A 230 16.50 18.21 2.33
C VAL A 230 16.25 19.36 3.28
N HIS A 231 16.96 20.46 3.07
CA HIS A 231 16.81 21.65 3.89
C HIS A 231 15.60 22.47 3.41
N ARG A 232 14.62 22.59 4.31
CA ARG A 232 13.44 23.46 4.16
C ARG A 232 13.17 24.16 5.49
N GLU A 233 12.72 25.40 5.43
CA GLU A 233 12.26 26.15 6.61
C GLU A 233 10.93 25.56 7.08
N LEU A 234 10.99 24.67 8.07
CA LEU A 234 9.85 23.97 8.68
C LEU A 234 9.98 24.07 10.20
N GLU A 235 8.84 24.09 10.90
CA GLU A 235 8.79 24.04 12.35
C GLU A 235 9.26 22.69 12.90
N GLN A 236 8.99 21.60 12.18
CA GLN A 236 9.42 20.25 12.53
C GLN A 236 10.41 19.68 11.51
N ALA A 237 11.28 18.83 12.01
CA ALA A 237 12.08 17.93 11.18
C ALA A 237 11.33 16.60 11.03
N HIS A 238 11.23 16.13 9.78
CA HIS A 238 10.65 14.84 9.43
C HIS A 238 11.77 13.87 9.04
N LEU A 239 11.84 12.75 9.75
CA LEU A 239 12.89 11.74 9.53
C LEU A 239 12.25 10.40 9.22
N THR A 240 12.80 9.75 8.21
CA THR A 240 12.43 8.38 7.83
C THR A 240 13.67 7.53 7.69
N LEU A 241 13.54 6.26 8.04
CA LEU A 241 14.56 5.24 7.86
C LEU A 241 13.91 4.00 7.26
N ALA A 242 14.53 3.39 6.25
CA ALA A 242 14.09 2.12 5.72
C ALA A 242 15.24 1.12 5.63
N LEU A 243 14.89 -0.16 5.80
CA LEU A 243 15.74 -1.32 5.59
C LEU A 243 15.05 -2.30 4.66
N GLU A 244 15.81 -3.06 3.88
CA GLU A 244 15.26 -4.10 3.02
C GLU A 244 14.48 -5.12 3.82
N GLY A 245 13.18 -5.19 3.57
CA GLY A 245 12.24 -6.10 4.19
C GLY A 245 12.15 -7.44 3.46
N VAL A 246 10.95 -8.01 3.47
CA VAL A 246 10.64 -9.27 2.79
C VAL A 246 9.38 -9.12 1.93
N PRO A 247 9.25 -9.89 0.85
CA PRO A 247 8.03 -9.92 0.05
C PRO A 247 6.87 -10.53 0.83
N GLN A 248 5.65 -10.29 0.33
CA GLN A 248 4.42 -10.73 1.00
C GLN A 248 4.26 -12.26 1.10
N THR A 249 4.98 -13.02 0.29
CA THR A 249 4.96 -14.49 0.29
C THR A 249 6.06 -15.13 1.14
N ASP A 250 6.96 -14.33 1.73
CA ASP A 250 8.07 -14.82 2.54
C ASP A 250 7.60 -15.50 3.83
N LEU A 251 8.27 -16.56 4.23
CA LEU A 251 7.94 -17.32 5.44
C LEU A 251 8.19 -16.52 6.72
N SER A 252 9.14 -15.59 6.71
CA SER A 252 9.47 -14.74 7.85
C SER A 252 8.58 -13.51 7.98
N LEU A 253 7.62 -13.29 7.05
CA LEU A 253 6.76 -12.12 7.01
C LEU A 253 6.12 -11.80 8.37
N PHE A 254 5.46 -12.79 8.99
CA PHE A 254 4.77 -12.57 10.26
C PHE A 254 5.75 -12.30 11.41
N SER A 255 6.92 -12.95 11.41
CA SER A 255 7.98 -12.64 12.39
C SER A 255 8.50 -11.21 12.25
N LEU A 256 8.65 -10.72 11.02
CA LEU A 256 9.04 -9.32 10.76
C LEU A 256 7.92 -8.35 11.14
N GLN A 257 6.66 -8.68 10.87
CA GLN A 257 5.52 -7.86 11.28
C GLN A 257 5.39 -7.77 12.81
N VAL A 258 5.60 -8.89 13.53
CA VAL A 258 5.64 -8.88 15.00
C VAL A 258 6.79 -8.00 15.50
N PHE A 259 7.99 -8.09 14.93
CA PHE A 259 9.10 -7.22 15.27
C PHE A 259 8.75 -5.74 15.05
N THR A 260 8.22 -5.42 13.88
CA THR A 260 7.77 -4.07 13.53
C THR A 260 6.75 -3.55 14.56
N ASN A 261 5.73 -4.35 14.88
CA ASN A 261 4.72 -3.96 15.86
C ASN A 261 5.31 -3.75 17.26
N THR A 262 6.26 -4.58 17.67
CA THR A 262 6.94 -4.44 18.96
C THR A 262 7.77 -3.16 19.06
N LEU A 263 8.39 -2.74 17.95
CA LEU A 263 9.19 -1.52 17.92
C LEU A 263 8.35 -0.25 17.94
N GLY A 264 7.35 -0.12 17.09
CA GLY A 264 6.62 1.13 16.87
C GLY A 264 5.14 0.98 16.53
N GLY A 265 4.52 -0.18 16.84
CA GLY A 265 3.12 -0.45 16.48
C GLY A 265 2.06 0.13 17.42
N GLY A 266 2.43 0.82 18.49
CA GLY A 266 1.48 1.41 19.45
C GLY A 266 2.15 2.05 20.65
N MET A 267 1.33 2.58 21.55
CA MET A 267 1.83 3.34 22.73
C MET A 267 2.70 2.51 23.69
N SER A 268 2.56 1.19 23.72
CA SER A 268 3.40 0.31 24.54
C SER A 268 4.63 -0.23 23.80
N SER A 269 4.89 0.23 22.59
CA SER A 269 6.06 -0.15 21.79
C SER A 269 7.33 0.49 22.32
N ARG A 270 8.48 -0.11 22.02
CA ARG A 270 9.77 0.36 22.57
C ARG A 270 10.09 1.78 22.15
N LEU A 271 9.95 2.13 20.89
CA LEU A 271 10.25 3.47 20.40
C LEU A 271 9.32 4.52 21.00
N PHE A 272 8.01 4.22 21.08
CA PHE A 272 7.08 5.14 21.69
C PHE A 272 7.44 5.41 23.17
N GLN A 273 7.76 4.38 23.93
CA GLN A 273 8.14 4.51 25.33
C GLN A 273 9.48 5.22 25.54
N GLU A 274 10.50 4.88 24.74
CA GLU A 274 11.85 5.43 24.93
C GLU A 274 12.00 6.86 24.38
N VAL A 275 11.41 7.13 23.23
CA VAL A 275 11.60 8.41 22.51
C VAL A 275 10.54 9.43 22.95
N ARG A 276 9.26 9.03 22.96
CA ARG A 276 8.16 9.95 23.27
C ARG A 276 7.88 10.06 24.75
N GLU A 277 7.60 8.94 25.45
CA GLU A 277 7.13 9.01 26.84
C GLU A 277 8.26 9.39 27.83
N LYS A 278 9.43 8.79 27.69
CA LYS A 278 10.54 9.05 28.62
C LYS A 278 11.31 10.33 28.32
N ARG A 279 11.46 10.69 27.06
CA ARG A 279 12.32 11.82 26.65
C ARG A 279 11.57 13.00 26.06
N GLY A 280 10.34 12.80 25.60
CA GLY A 280 9.53 13.86 25.00
C GLY A 280 10.07 14.38 23.65
N LEU A 281 10.91 13.61 22.94
CA LEU A 281 11.61 14.05 21.75
C LEU A 281 10.73 14.12 20.49
N CYS A 282 9.54 13.51 20.49
CA CYS A 282 8.65 13.54 19.35
C CYS A 282 7.18 13.45 19.76
N TYR A 283 6.28 13.96 18.92
CA TYR A 283 4.85 13.71 19.06
C TYR A 283 4.42 12.40 18.40
N SER A 284 5.03 12.07 17.29
CA SER A 284 4.69 10.88 16.49
C SER A 284 5.94 10.08 16.14
N ILE A 285 5.91 8.79 16.44
CA ILE A 285 6.91 7.81 16.03
C ILE A 285 6.20 6.49 15.77
N TYR A 286 6.46 5.90 14.63
CA TYR A 286 5.92 4.58 14.29
C TYR A 286 6.81 3.82 13.31
N THR A 287 6.63 2.51 13.29
CA THR A 287 7.27 1.60 12.35
C THR A 287 6.22 0.85 11.55
N PHE A 288 6.57 0.52 10.33
CA PHE A 288 5.70 -0.23 9.42
C PHE A 288 6.52 -1.18 8.56
N HIS A 289 5.86 -2.14 7.96
CA HIS A 289 6.42 -3.01 6.94
C HIS A 289 5.56 -2.93 5.70
N ALA A 290 6.16 -2.61 4.56
CA ALA A 290 5.54 -2.57 3.25
C ALA A 290 6.00 -3.79 2.43
N PRO A 291 5.28 -4.92 2.48
CA PRO A 291 5.57 -6.08 1.65
C PRO A 291 4.94 -5.89 0.28
N TYR A 292 5.72 -6.15 -0.76
CA TYR A 292 5.29 -6.19 -2.16
C TYR A 292 5.36 -7.63 -2.70
N THR A 293 5.03 -7.82 -3.96
CA THR A 293 5.00 -9.15 -4.59
C THR A 293 6.36 -9.86 -4.53
N ASP A 294 7.46 -9.16 -4.79
CA ASP A 294 8.82 -9.72 -4.91
C ASP A 294 9.87 -8.97 -4.09
N THR A 295 9.49 -7.96 -3.35
CA THR A 295 10.35 -7.13 -2.50
C THR A 295 9.55 -6.65 -1.29
N GLY A 296 10.16 -5.82 -0.46
CA GLY A 296 9.52 -5.11 0.64
C GLY A 296 10.53 -4.26 1.39
N PHE A 297 10.04 -3.40 2.27
CA PHE A 297 10.89 -2.69 3.20
C PHE A 297 10.25 -2.51 4.57
N PHE A 298 11.07 -2.54 5.60
CA PHE A 298 10.73 -2.04 6.91
C PHE A 298 10.97 -0.55 6.91
N GLY A 299 10.04 0.23 7.45
CA GLY A 299 10.12 1.67 7.56
C GLY A 299 9.90 2.17 8.97
N LEU A 300 10.49 3.32 9.26
CA LEU A 300 10.27 4.12 10.47
C LEU A 300 10.05 5.56 10.05
N TYR A 301 9.10 6.22 10.69
CA TYR A 301 8.87 7.66 10.57
C TYR A 301 8.79 8.30 11.95
N THR A 302 9.30 9.53 12.05
CA THR A 302 9.14 10.38 13.21
C THR A 302 9.23 11.86 12.84
N GLY A 303 8.48 12.70 13.58
CA GLY A 303 8.55 14.16 13.51
C GLY A 303 9.05 14.72 14.85
N THR A 304 10.00 15.67 14.82
CA THR A 304 10.65 16.22 16.02
C THR A 304 11.01 17.69 15.84
N ASP A 305 11.39 18.37 16.92
CA ASP A 305 12.10 19.63 16.83
C ASP A 305 13.45 19.43 16.11
N PRO A 306 13.84 20.31 15.18
CA PRO A 306 15.11 20.16 14.46
C PRO A 306 16.34 20.09 15.38
N GLY A 307 16.30 20.71 16.56
CA GLY A 307 17.36 20.64 17.56
C GLY A 307 17.51 19.30 18.23
N ASP A 308 16.41 18.56 18.37
CA ASP A 308 16.35 17.25 19.03
C ASP A 308 16.63 16.07 18.08
N ALA A 309 16.65 16.32 16.77
CA ALA A 309 16.82 15.27 15.76
C ALA A 309 18.07 14.40 15.96
N PRO A 310 19.27 14.91 16.33
CA PRO A 310 20.43 14.07 16.61
C PRO A 310 20.22 13.11 17.78
N GLU A 311 19.78 13.61 18.95
CA GLU A 311 19.54 12.79 20.15
C GLU A 311 18.47 11.75 19.86
N MET A 312 17.38 12.15 19.24
CA MET A 312 16.29 11.25 18.88
C MET A 312 16.77 10.10 18.00
N MET A 313 17.56 10.37 16.97
CA MET A 313 18.04 9.32 16.05
C MET A 313 19.04 8.39 16.74
N GLU A 314 19.90 8.91 17.62
CA GLU A 314 20.80 8.09 18.44
C GLU A 314 20.01 7.09 19.28
N VAL A 315 18.99 7.58 20.01
CA VAL A 315 18.09 6.74 20.82
C VAL A 315 17.35 5.70 19.96
N ILE A 316 16.86 6.09 18.77
CA ILE A 316 16.18 5.16 17.85
C ILE A 316 17.12 4.02 17.44
N VAL A 317 18.35 4.34 17.07
CA VAL A 317 19.36 3.34 16.65
C VAL A 317 19.69 2.40 17.80
N ASP A 318 19.86 2.92 19.02
CA ASP A 318 20.13 2.12 20.22
C ASP A 318 18.96 1.19 20.54
N VAL A 319 17.72 1.69 20.50
CA VAL A 319 16.51 0.88 20.76
C VAL A 319 16.36 -0.25 19.72
N ILE A 320 16.60 0.03 18.45
CA ILE A 320 16.53 -1.00 17.39
C ILE A 320 17.61 -2.06 17.62
N ASN A 321 18.85 -1.69 17.88
CA ASN A 321 19.94 -2.61 18.13
C ASN A 321 19.69 -3.46 19.39
N ASP A 322 19.24 -2.84 20.48
CA ASP A 322 18.90 -3.54 21.72
C ASP A 322 17.75 -4.54 21.52
N ALA A 323 16.71 -4.14 20.80
CA ALA A 323 15.54 -4.96 20.54
C ALA A 323 15.88 -6.33 19.91
N VAL A 324 16.87 -6.38 19.02
CA VAL A 324 17.30 -7.62 18.35
C VAL A 324 17.73 -8.71 19.36
N GLU A 325 18.35 -8.31 20.48
CA GLU A 325 18.88 -9.25 21.44
C GLU A 325 18.00 -9.38 22.70
N THR A 326 17.28 -8.33 23.08
CA THR A 326 16.58 -8.27 24.38
C THR A 326 15.06 -8.39 24.31
N LEU A 327 14.51 -8.60 23.09
CA LEU A 327 13.06 -8.78 22.89
C LEU A 327 12.51 -9.87 23.84
N THR A 328 11.43 -9.58 24.56
CA THR A 328 10.84 -10.47 25.54
C THR A 328 9.63 -11.23 25.02
N GLU A 329 9.26 -12.36 25.67
CA GLU A 329 8.04 -13.10 25.36
C GLU A 329 6.78 -12.23 25.55
N ALA A 330 6.75 -11.37 26.56
CA ALA A 330 5.62 -10.50 26.84
C ALA A 330 5.39 -9.47 25.72
N GLU A 331 6.44 -8.92 25.13
CA GLU A 331 6.35 -8.01 24.01
C GLU A 331 5.85 -8.70 22.74
N VAL A 332 6.40 -9.87 22.43
CA VAL A 332 5.96 -10.70 21.29
C VAL A 332 4.51 -11.14 21.47
N ALA A 333 4.12 -11.58 22.66
CA ALA A 333 2.73 -11.97 22.94
C ALA A 333 1.75 -10.80 22.76
N ARG A 334 2.12 -9.59 23.21
CA ARG A 334 1.30 -8.40 23.04
C ARG A 334 1.17 -8.01 21.55
N ALA A 335 2.25 -8.00 20.78
CA ALA A 335 2.23 -7.73 19.36
C ALA A 335 1.34 -8.74 18.61
N LYS A 336 1.47 -10.04 18.90
CA LYS A 336 0.60 -11.08 18.34
C LYS A 336 -0.87 -10.86 18.68
N ALA A 337 -1.18 -10.48 19.92
CA ALA A 337 -2.55 -10.18 20.33
C ALA A 337 -3.13 -8.98 19.56
N GLN A 338 -2.36 -7.91 19.39
CA GLN A 338 -2.77 -6.75 18.61
C GLN A 338 -2.99 -7.09 17.12
N MET A 339 -2.08 -7.85 16.52
CA MET A 339 -2.23 -8.29 15.12
C MET A 339 -3.48 -9.16 14.92
N LYS A 340 -3.74 -10.11 15.82
CA LYS A 340 -4.95 -10.94 15.76
C LYS A 340 -6.22 -10.12 15.95
N ALA A 341 -6.23 -9.22 16.92
CA ALA A 341 -7.37 -8.34 17.16
C ALA A 341 -7.65 -7.45 15.93
N GLY A 342 -6.62 -6.83 15.35
CA GLY A 342 -6.76 -6.03 14.12
C GLY A 342 -7.28 -6.85 12.93
N LEU A 343 -6.78 -8.07 12.75
CA LEU A 343 -7.27 -9.00 11.73
C LEU A 343 -8.77 -9.30 11.92
N LEU A 344 -9.17 -9.66 13.13
CA LEU A 344 -10.56 -10.04 13.41
C LEU A 344 -11.52 -8.85 13.30
N MET A 345 -11.14 -7.69 13.83
CA MET A 345 -11.95 -6.46 13.72
C MET A 345 -12.13 -6.01 12.27
N ALA A 346 -11.11 -6.19 11.41
CA ALA A 346 -11.22 -5.87 9.99
C ALA A 346 -12.29 -6.72 9.26
N LEU A 347 -12.57 -7.93 9.75
CA LEU A 347 -13.61 -8.80 9.17
C LEU A 347 -15.06 -8.33 9.46
N GLU A 348 -15.25 -7.41 10.39
CA GLU A 348 -16.56 -6.82 10.67
C GLU A 348 -16.99 -5.80 9.61
N SER A 349 -16.03 -5.36 8.76
CA SER A 349 -16.26 -4.42 7.66
C SER A 349 -16.35 -5.16 6.32
N CYS A 350 -17.46 -5.03 5.61
CA CYS A 350 -17.61 -5.59 4.26
C CYS A 350 -16.52 -5.05 3.31
N SER A 351 -16.20 -3.75 3.38
CA SER A 351 -15.19 -3.13 2.54
C SER A 351 -13.80 -3.72 2.79
N SER A 352 -13.39 -3.77 4.06
CA SER A 352 -12.10 -4.38 4.44
C SER A 352 -12.02 -5.85 4.05
N ARG A 353 -13.16 -6.56 4.13
CA ARG A 353 -13.22 -7.96 3.73
C ARG A 353 -13.11 -8.17 2.23
N ALA A 354 -13.82 -7.38 1.43
CA ALA A 354 -13.72 -7.44 -0.03
C ALA A 354 -12.30 -7.12 -0.50
N GLU A 355 -11.68 -6.07 0.04
CA GLU A 355 -10.29 -5.72 -0.25
C GLU A 355 -9.32 -6.85 0.14
N GLN A 356 -9.45 -7.40 1.35
CA GLN A 356 -8.60 -8.50 1.81
C GLN A 356 -8.67 -9.70 0.87
N LEU A 357 -9.88 -10.09 0.44
CA LEU A 357 -10.08 -11.21 -0.48
C LEU A 357 -9.42 -10.94 -1.83
N ALA A 358 -9.61 -9.75 -2.39
CA ALA A 358 -8.98 -9.36 -3.65
C ALA A 358 -7.46 -9.39 -3.55
N ARG A 359 -6.88 -8.80 -2.51
CA ARG A 359 -5.43 -8.81 -2.26
C ARG A 359 -4.89 -10.22 -2.10
N HIS A 360 -5.60 -11.11 -1.40
CA HIS A 360 -5.19 -12.51 -1.28
C HIS A 360 -5.17 -13.21 -2.65
N MET A 361 -6.19 -12.97 -3.47
CA MET A 361 -6.23 -13.56 -4.82
C MET A 361 -5.08 -13.06 -5.70
N LEU A 362 -4.80 -11.76 -5.69
CA LEU A 362 -3.71 -11.17 -6.47
C LEU A 362 -2.34 -11.65 -5.97
N ALA A 363 -2.16 -11.75 -4.65
CA ALA A 363 -0.87 -12.09 -4.04
C ALA A 363 -0.57 -13.59 -4.04
N TYR A 364 -1.58 -14.41 -3.73
CA TYR A 364 -1.39 -15.84 -3.45
C TYR A 364 -2.15 -16.75 -4.42
N GLY A 365 -2.97 -16.21 -5.31
CA GLY A 365 -3.85 -16.98 -6.20
C GLY A 365 -4.98 -17.73 -5.49
N ARG A 366 -5.14 -17.54 -4.17
CA ARG A 366 -6.17 -18.15 -3.33
C ARG A 366 -6.50 -17.29 -2.11
N PRO A 367 -7.72 -17.39 -1.56
CA PRO A 367 -8.00 -16.80 -0.27
C PRO A 367 -7.18 -17.51 0.83
N GLN A 368 -6.77 -16.75 1.84
CA GLN A 368 -6.24 -17.30 3.09
C GLN A 368 -7.34 -17.29 4.13
N THR A 369 -7.52 -18.41 4.85
CA THR A 369 -8.53 -18.45 5.91
C THR A 369 -8.05 -17.69 7.15
N VAL A 370 -8.99 -17.29 7.99
CA VAL A 370 -8.68 -16.64 9.28
C VAL A 370 -7.85 -17.57 10.16
N GLU A 371 -8.20 -18.85 10.17
CA GLU A 371 -7.47 -19.87 10.93
C GLU A 371 -6.02 -20.00 10.45
N GLU A 372 -5.77 -19.99 9.12
CA GLU A 372 -4.41 -20.01 8.57
C GLU A 372 -3.61 -18.79 9.05
N LEU A 373 -4.21 -17.59 8.97
CA LEU A 373 -3.54 -16.35 9.37
C LEU A 373 -3.26 -16.33 10.88
N VAL A 374 -4.25 -16.70 11.70
CA VAL A 374 -4.10 -16.79 13.17
C VAL A 374 -3.05 -17.83 13.54
N THR A 375 -3.05 -18.99 12.89
CA THR A 375 -2.05 -20.04 13.11
C THR A 375 -0.64 -19.55 12.79
N ARG A 376 -0.46 -18.83 11.68
CA ARG A 376 0.83 -18.25 11.32
C ARG A 376 1.30 -17.17 12.31
N ILE A 377 0.39 -16.34 12.82
CA ILE A 377 0.70 -15.36 13.87
C ILE A 377 1.07 -16.09 15.17
N ASP A 378 0.30 -17.13 15.55
CA ASP A 378 0.54 -17.87 16.79
C ASP A 378 1.84 -18.68 16.75
N ALA A 379 2.29 -19.10 15.59
CA ALA A 379 3.57 -19.80 15.41
C ALA A 379 4.79 -18.90 15.61
N VAL A 380 4.63 -17.56 15.60
CA VAL A 380 5.76 -16.63 15.80
C VAL A 380 6.26 -16.74 17.25
N SER A 381 7.57 -16.96 17.39
CA SER A 381 8.29 -17.02 18.66
C SER A 381 9.23 -15.83 18.85
N VAL A 382 9.74 -15.63 20.05
CA VAL A 382 10.80 -14.64 20.32
C VAL A 382 12.03 -14.90 19.43
N GLU A 383 12.42 -16.16 19.28
CA GLU A 383 13.57 -16.53 18.48
C GLU A 383 13.35 -16.22 16.99
N SER A 384 12.20 -16.61 16.41
CA SER A 384 11.88 -16.29 15.02
C SER A 384 11.80 -14.79 14.78
N THR A 385 11.30 -14.03 15.75
CA THR A 385 11.24 -12.56 15.69
C THR A 385 12.63 -11.94 15.72
N ARG A 386 13.52 -12.41 16.63
CA ARG A 386 14.92 -11.96 16.68
C ARG A 386 15.68 -12.31 15.40
N ASN A 387 15.44 -13.51 14.84
CA ASN A 387 16.06 -13.94 13.59
C ASN A 387 15.60 -13.08 12.40
N ALA A 388 14.32 -12.72 12.33
CA ALA A 388 13.80 -11.79 11.34
C ALA A 388 14.45 -10.39 11.47
N ALA A 389 14.60 -9.90 12.72
CA ALA A 389 15.27 -8.64 13.02
C ALA A 389 16.76 -8.65 12.63
N ARG A 390 17.50 -9.72 12.95
CA ARG A 390 18.90 -9.88 12.51
C ARG A 390 19.02 -9.92 10.99
N GLY A 391 18.11 -10.65 10.33
CA GLY A 391 17.99 -10.68 8.88
C GLY A 391 17.78 -9.28 8.31
N LEU A 392 16.84 -8.51 8.87
CA LEU A 392 16.55 -7.13 8.47
C LEU A 392 17.82 -6.23 8.54
N LEU A 393 18.54 -6.27 9.67
CA LEU A 393 19.74 -5.44 9.87
C LEU A 393 20.95 -5.87 9.02
N SER A 394 20.94 -7.08 8.47
CA SER A 394 22.06 -7.64 7.69
C SER A 394 21.87 -7.54 6.17
N ARG A 395 20.63 -7.38 5.68
CA ARG A 395 20.33 -7.40 4.24
C ARG A 395 20.85 -6.17 3.51
N SER A 396 20.64 -4.99 4.07
CA SER A 396 20.98 -3.73 3.41
C SER A 396 21.55 -2.71 4.38
N ARG A 397 22.18 -1.68 3.83
CA ARG A 397 22.37 -0.42 4.57
C ARG A 397 21.05 0.32 4.65
N PRO A 398 20.82 1.13 5.69
CA PRO A 398 19.61 1.92 5.78
C PRO A 398 19.53 2.96 4.65
N ALA A 399 18.34 3.17 4.14
CA ALA A 399 17.97 4.36 3.39
C ALA A 399 17.40 5.36 4.40
N VAL A 400 17.93 6.57 4.43
CA VAL A 400 17.58 7.59 5.44
C VAL A 400 17.24 8.89 4.75
N VAL A 401 16.10 9.48 5.11
CA VAL A 401 15.75 10.82 4.66
C VAL A 401 15.48 11.70 5.87
N ALA A 402 16.03 12.90 5.83
CA ALA A 402 15.74 13.96 6.78
C ALA A 402 15.30 15.22 6.00
N LEU A 403 14.15 15.76 6.38
CA LEU A 403 13.56 16.95 5.79
C LEU A 403 13.26 17.97 6.91
N GLY A 404 13.75 19.18 6.78
CA GLY A 404 13.50 20.22 7.79
C GLY A 404 14.57 21.31 7.82
N SER A 405 14.62 22.08 8.91
CA SER A 405 15.60 23.13 9.12
C SER A 405 16.77 22.68 10.01
N GLY A 406 17.86 23.46 9.99
CA GLY A 406 18.99 23.30 10.91
C GLY A 406 20.03 22.25 10.52
N ARG A 407 21.21 22.35 11.17
CA ARG A 407 22.39 21.47 10.92
C ARG A 407 22.30 20.13 11.66
N GLY A 408 21.37 19.96 12.58
CA GLY A 408 21.18 18.72 13.34
C GLY A 408 20.79 17.53 12.45
N LEU A 409 20.16 17.78 11.28
CA LEU A 409 19.72 16.75 10.36
C LEU A 409 20.87 15.90 9.82
N ASP A 410 22.00 16.51 9.46
CA ASP A 410 23.18 15.77 8.98
C ASP A 410 23.74 14.82 10.05
N THR A 411 23.74 15.28 11.32
CA THR A 411 24.16 14.46 12.45
C THR A 411 23.18 13.31 12.71
N ALA A 412 21.89 13.58 12.67
CA ALA A 412 20.84 12.54 12.81
C ALA A 412 20.99 11.44 11.73
N VAL A 413 21.17 11.85 10.49
CA VAL A 413 21.40 10.93 9.36
C VAL A 413 22.67 10.11 9.56
N ALA A 414 23.77 10.71 10.04
CA ALA A 414 25.02 9.99 10.32
C ALA A 414 24.85 8.91 11.42
N PHE A 415 24.03 9.16 12.45
CA PHE A 415 23.67 8.13 13.44
C PHE A 415 22.88 6.98 12.79
N ALA A 416 21.87 7.29 11.99
CA ALA A 416 21.05 6.29 11.31
C ALA A 416 21.87 5.39 10.37
N GLU A 417 22.83 5.94 9.63
CA GLU A 417 23.76 5.16 8.79
C GLU A 417 24.62 4.17 9.58
N GLY A 418 24.79 4.42 10.88
CA GLY A 418 25.50 3.53 11.81
C GLY A 418 24.74 2.27 12.19
N LEU A 419 23.42 2.18 11.94
CA LEU A 419 22.54 1.09 12.39
C LEU A 419 23.05 -0.30 12.00
N THR A 420 23.64 -0.48 10.82
CA THR A 420 24.19 -1.77 10.35
C THR A 420 25.68 -1.98 10.63
N ARG A 421 26.39 -0.96 11.11
CA ARG A 421 27.85 -1.02 11.35
C ARG A 421 28.23 -1.59 12.72
N SER A 422 27.31 -1.64 13.68
CA SER A 422 27.60 -1.99 15.07
C SER A 422 28.05 -3.44 15.29
N LYS A 423 27.75 -4.39 14.37
CA LYS A 423 28.10 -5.82 14.55
C LYS A 423 29.38 -6.30 13.86
N ALA A 424 29.95 -5.57 12.93
CA ALA A 424 31.22 -5.96 12.31
C ALA A 424 32.43 -5.87 13.26
N LYS A 425 32.32 -5.11 14.36
CA LYS A 425 33.40 -4.96 15.35
C LYS A 425 33.36 -5.97 16.50
N SER A 426 32.23 -6.63 16.76
CA SER A 426 32.09 -7.56 17.91
C SER A 426 32.44 -9.03 17.56
N LEU A 427 32.64 -9.35 16.28
CA LEU A 427 33.02 -10.71 15.85
C LEU A 427 34.52 -10.85 15.50
N LEU A 428 35.32 -9.80 15.80
CA LEU A 428 36.78 -9.81 15.60
C LEU A 428 37.57 -9.67 16.91
N HIS A 429 36.93 -9.98 18.06
CA HIS A 429 37.64 -10.10 19.35
C HIS A 429 37.31 -11.40 20.04
#